data_bea5704d2be858540616786137bcc668
#
_entry.id   bea5704d2be858540616786137bcc668
#
_cell.length_a   1.000
_cell.length_b   1.000
_cell.length_c   1.000
_cell.angle_alpha   90.00
_cell.angle_beta   90.00
_cell.angle_gamma   90.00
#
_symmetry.space_group_name_H-M   'P 1'
#
loop_
_entity.id
_entity.type
_entity.pdbx_description
1 polymer ?
#
loop_
_entity_poly.entity_id
_entity_poly.type
_entity_poly.pdbx_seq_one_letter_code
_entity_poly.pdbx_strand_id
1 'polypeptide(L)'
;MEKQFPTIDKVKTGKQIRYLMDSLGLTVMDVQKYMGLATQQAVYHWLNGRSLPSIDNVYALSELFRVPIDKIICGNRGYQPEQRSIYYRLKAYVKYLQLYVEATYEDVSLFSS
;
A
#
# COMPACT_ATOMS: atom_id res chain seq x y z
N MET A 1 11.45 -27.88 -0.99
CA MET A 1 10.30 -26.96 -0.83
C MET A 1 10.79 -25.53 -0.95
N GLU A 2 10.28 -24.83 -1.94
CA GLU A 2 10.72 -23.47 -2.18
C GLU A 2 10.19 -22.52 -1.12
N LYS A 3 11.06 -21.68 -0.60
CA LYS A 3 10.63 -20.61 0.29
C LYS A 3 9.92 -19.54 -0.51
N GLN A 4 8.65 -19.32 -0.19
CA GLN A 4 7.91 -18.24 -0.79
C GLN A 4 8.09 -16.97 0.03
N PHE A 5 8.69 -15.98 -0.59
CA PHE A 5 8.82 -14.68 0.04
C PHE A 5 7.54 -13.87 -0.15
N PRO A 6 7.25 -12.95 0.77
CA PRO A 6 6.14 -12.03 0.55
C PRO A 6 6.41 -11.21 -0.71
N THR A 7 5.48 -11.27 -1.65
CA THR A 7 5.53 -10.49 -2.88
C THR A 7 4.16 -9.89 -3.14
N ILE A 8 4.11 -8.90 -4.00
CA ILE A 8 2.86 -8.29 -4.40
C ILE A 8 2.26 -9.14 -5.53
N ASP A 9 0.98 -9.45 -5.41
CA ASP A 9 0.24 -10.21 -6.42
C ASP A 9 -0.31 -9.24 -7.45
N LYS A 10 0.18 -9.33 -8.68
CA LYS A 10 -0.21 -8.42 -9.76
C LYS A 10 -1.69 -8.52 -10.10
N VAL A 11 -2.22 -9.73 -10.12
CA VAL A 11 -3.62 -9.95 -10.50
C VAL A 11 -4.55 -9.42 -9.43
N LYS A 12 -4.29 -9.75 -8.18
CA LYS A 12 -5.11 -9.27 -7.05
C LYS A 12 -5.03 -7.75 -6.93
N THR A 13 -3.86 -7.18 -7.12
CA THR A 13 -3.68 -5.73 -7.05
C THR A 13 -4.46 -5.06 -8.18
N GLY A 14 -4.41 -5.62 -9.39
CA GLY A 14 -5.18 -5.10 -10.51
C GLY A 14 -6.68 -5.11 -10.24
N LYS A 15 -7.18 -6.21 -9.66
CA LYS A 15 -8.59 -6.31 -9.29
C LYS A 15 -8.98 -5.30 -8.23
N GLN A 16 -8.09 -5.06 -7.27
CA GLN A 16 -8.33 -4.07 -6.23
C GLN A 16 -8.38 -2.65 -6.80
N ILE A 17 -7.47 -2.33 -7.72
CA ILE A 17 -7.50 -1.03 -8.40
C ILE A 17 -8.81 -0.86 -9.15
N ARG A 18 -9.25 -1.90 -9.88
CA ARG A 18 -10.53 -1.87 -10.59
C ARG A 18 -11.69 -1.64 -9.62
N TYR A 19 -11.69 -2.36 -8.51
CA TYR A 19 -12.75 -2.22 -7.52
C TYR A 19 -12.82 -0.78 -6.99
N LEU A 20 -11.68 -0.19 -6.68
CA LEU A 20 -11.64 1.18 -6.17
C LEU A 20 -12.09 2.18 -7.23
N MET A 21 -11.66 2.00 -8.48
CA MET A 21 -12.11 2.84 -9.58
C MET A 21 -13.62 2.77 -9.74
N ASP A 22 -14.17 1.56 -9.79
CA ASP A 22 -15.60 1.37 -9.97
C ASP A 22 -16.40 1.95 -8.80
N SER A 23 -15.90 1.78 -7.58
CA SER A 23 -16.55 2.31 -6.39
C SER A 23 -16.63 3.84 -6.40
N LEU A 24 -15.64 4.49 -7.03
CA LEU A 24 -15.57 5.95 -7.10
C LEU A 24 -16.10 6.50 -8.43
N GLY A 25 -16.54 5.63 -9.33
CA GLY A 25 -17.02 6.06 -10.63
C GLY A 25 -15.94 6.61 -11.55
N LEU A 26 -14.70 6.14 -11.38
CA LEU A 26 -13.57 6.61 -12.18
C LEU A 26 -13.33 5.69 -13.37
N THR A 27 -13.11 6.30 -14.52
CA THR A 27 -12.77 5.56 -15.75
C THR A 27 -11.25 5.49 -15.91
N VAL A 28 -10.81 4.64 -16.83
CA VAL A 28 -9.38 4.57 -17.19
C VAL A 28 -8.88 5.94 -17.68
N MET A 29 -9.72 6.65 -18.44
CA MET A 29 -9.35 7.98 -18.91
C MET A 29 -9.17 8.96 -17.76
N ASP A 30 -10.01 8.89 -16.74
CA ASP A 30 -9.88 9.75 -15.55
C ASP A 30 -8.54 9.52 -14.86
N VAL A 31 -8.18 8.25 -14.68
CA VAL A 31 -6.90 7.89 -14.04
C VAL A 31 -5.74 8.37 -14.90
N GLN A 32 -5.80 8.12 -16.22
CA GLN A 32 -4.77 8.59 -17.14
C GLN A 32 -4.55 10.08 -17.03
N LYS A 33 -5.62 10.85 -17.06
CA LYS A 33 -5.54 12.31 -17.01
C LYS A 33 -5.00 12.80 -15.68
N TYR A 34 -5.50 12.25 -14.59
CA TYR A 34 -5.05 12.64 -13.26
C TYR A 34 -3.55 12.41 -13.10
N MET A 35 -3.07 11.29 -13.59
CA MET A 35 -1.66 10.90 -13.41
C MET A 35 -0.75 11.47 -14.49
N GLY A 36 -1.30 12.13 -15.49
CA GLY A 36 -0.48 12.70 -16.57
C GLY A 36 0.18 11.66 -17.46
N LEU A 37 -0.44 10.49 -17.60
CA LEU A 37 0.12 9.43 -18.44
C LEU A 37 -0.13 9.72 -19.92
N ALA A 38 0.85 9.38 -20.77
CA ALA A 38 0.75 9.61 -22.21
C ALA A 38 -0.35 8.77 -22.87
N THR A 39 -0.58 7.56 -22.35
CA THR A 39 -1.60 6.65 -22.92
C THR A 39 -2.36 5.96 -21.79
N GLN A 40 -3.48 5.31 -22.16
CA GLN A 40 -4.25 4.50 -21.21
C GLN A 40 -3.66 3.11 -21.00
N GLN A 41 -2.68 2.74 -21.82
CA GLN A 41 -2.16 1.37 -21.85
C GLN A 41 -1.56 0.94 -20.51
N ALA A 42 -0.85 1.83 -19.83
CA ALA A 42 -0.27 1.50 -18.51
C ALA A 42 -1.36 1.12 -17.51
N VAL A 43 -2.46 1.87 -17.49
CA VAL A 43 -3.57 1.57 -16.59
C VAL A 43 -4.17 0.21 -16.89
N TYR A 44 -4.39 -0.10 -18.17
CA TYR A 44 -4.91 -1.41 -18.57
C TYR A 44 -3.96 -2.54 -18.16
N HIS A 45 -2.65 -2.33 -18.26
CA HIS A 45 -1.68 -3.35 -17.82
C HIS A 45 -1.83 -3.63 -16.32
N TRP A 46 -2.04 -2.60 -15.51
CA TRP A 46 -2.28 -2.80 -14.08
C TRP A 46 -3.57 -3.59 -13.84
N LEU A 47 -4.64 -3.18 -14.48
CA LEU A 47 -5.95 -3.80 -14.30
C LEU A 47 -5.97 -5.25 -14.77
N ASN A 48 -5.19 -5.58 -15.79
CA ASN A 48 -5.13 -6.93 -16.34
C ASN A 48 -4.09 -7.81 -15.65
N GLY A 49 -3.40 -7.30 -14.63
CA GLY A 49 -2.41 -8.06 -13.89
C GLY A 49 -1.12 -8.32 -14.66
N ARG A 50 -0.85 -7.55 -15.70
CA ARG A 50 0.38 -7.71 -16.49
C ARG A 50 1.58 -7.04 -15.83
N SER A 51 1.36 -5.92 -15.18
CA SER A 51 2.41 -5.19 -14.51
C SER A 51 1.85 -4.50 -13.29
N LEU A 52 2.74 -4.10 -12.39
CA LEU A 52 2.39 -3.31 -11.23
C LEU A 52 2.67 -1.85 -11.52
N PRO A 53 1.87 -0.92 -10.96
CA PRO A 53 2.27 0.47 -11.00
C PRO A 53 3.56 0.69 -10.23
N SER A 54 4.35 1.67 -10.63
CA SER A 54 5.54 2.06 -9.90
C SER A 54 5.14 2.63 -8.53
N ILE A 55 6.10 2.75 -7.64
CA ILE A 55 5.85 3.33 -6.31
C ILE A 55 5.24 4.73 -6.44
N ASP A 56 5.76 5.53 -7.35
CA ASP A 56 5.22 6.87 -7.59
C ASP A 56 3.77 6.82 -8.03
N ASN A 57 3.46 5.88 -8.92
CA ASN A 57 2.09 5.73 -9.41
C ASN A 57 1.16 5.20 -8.32
N VAL A 58 1.63 4.29 -7.48
CA VAL A 58 0.83 3.82 -6.33
C VAL A 58 0.53 4.97 -5.38
N TYR A 59 1.51 5.82 -5.12
CA TYR A 59 1.30 7.00 -4.29
C TYR A 59 0.24 7.92 -4.89
N ALA A 60 0.33 8.16 -6.20
CA ALA A 60 -0.66 9.00 -6.90
C ALA A 60 -2.06 8.38 -6.86
N LEU A 61 -2.17 7.06 -7.02
CA LEU A 61 -3.46 6.36 -6.90
C LEU A 61 -4.03 6.49 -5.49
N SER A 62 -3.17 6.38 -4.48
CA SER A 62 -3.58 6.56 -3.08
C SER A 62 -4.19 7.93 -2.86
N GLU A 63 -3.61 8.97 -3.41
CA GLU A 63 -4.14 10.32 -3.33
C GLU A 63 -5.46 10.45 -4.09
N LEU A 64 -5.53 9.88 -5.29
CA LEU A 64 -6.74 9.94 -6.12
C LEU A 64 -7.91 9.21 -5.46
N PHE A 65 -7.65 8.00 -4.94
CA PHE A 65 -8.69 7.17 -4.34
C PHE A 65 -8.99 7.57 -2.89
N ARG A 66 -8.15 8.37 -2.27
CA ARG A 66 -8.25 8.75 -0.85
C ARG A 66 -8.22 7.53 0.06
N VAL A 67 -7.35 6.58 -0.24
CA VAL A 67 -7.14 5.39 0.59
C VAL A 67 -5.64 5.20 0.83
N PRO A 68 -5.26 4.54 1.93
CA PRO A 68 -3.84 4.22 2.15
C PRO A 68 -3.31 3.27 1.08
N ILE A 69 -2.00 3.29 0.88
CA ILE A 69 -1.35 2.45 -0.13
C ILE A 69 -1.63 0.98 0.11
N ASP A 70 -1.65 0.54 1.35
CA ASP A 70 -1.89 -0.87 1.68
C ASP A 70 -3.31 -1.33 1.38
N LYS A 71 -4.23 -0.42 1.06
CA LYS A 71 -5.55 -0.78 0.54
C LYS A 71 -5.56 -0.99 -0.97
N ILE A 72 -4.48 -0.63 -1.64
CA ILE A 72 -4.34 -0.81 -3.09
C ILE A 72 -3.54 -2.06 -3.40
N ILE A 73 -2.46 -2.28 -2.67
CA ILE A 73 -1.52 -3.36 -2.92
C ILE A 73 -1.99 -4.63 -2.21
N CYS A 74 -2.07 -5.73 -2.96
CA CYS A 74 -2.44 -7.03 -2.42
C CYS A 74 -1.24 -7.96 -2.50
N GLY A 75 -0.95 -8.63 -1.37
CA GLY A 75 0.13 -9.58 -1.31
C GLY A 75 -0.27 -10.96 -1.78
N ASN A 76 0.72 -11.81 -1.97
CA ASN A 76 0.52 -13.20 -2.41
C ASN A 76 0.21 -14.14 -1.26
N ARG A 77 0.24 -13.66 -0.02
CA ARG A 77 0.00 -14.51 1.15
C ARG A 77 -1.39 -14.25 1.72
N GLY A 78 -2.02 -15.33 2.18
CA GLY A 78 -3.21 -15.20 2.98
C GLY A 78 -2.86 -14.60 4.35
N TYR A 79 -3.88 -14.29 5.14
CA TYR A 79 -3.69 -13.64 6.42
C TYR A 79 -3.31 -14.67 7.50
N GLN A 80 -2.20 -15.35 7.30
CA GLN A 80 -1.61 -16.23 8.31
C GLN A 80 -0.10 -16.05 8.27
N PRO A 81 0.40 -15.04 8.98
CA PRO A 81 1.84 -14.81 8.98
C PRO A 81 2.55 -15.99 9.61
N GLU A 82 3.64 -16.39 9.01
CA GLU A 82 4.56 -17.34 9.59
C GLU A 82 4.99 -16.86 10.96
N GLN A 83 5.22 -17.77 11.89
CA GLN A 83 5.62 -17.44 13.26
C GLN A 83 6.84 -16.53 13.31
N ARG A 84 7.78 -16.76 12.40
CA ARG A 84 8.97 -15.91 12.28
C ARG A 84 8.61 -14.47 11.92
N SER A 85 7.63 -14.30 11.05
CA SER A 85 7.13 -12.98 10.66
C SER A 85 6.49 -12.26 11.84
N ILE A 86 5.77 -13.00 12.69
CA ILE A 86 5.16 -12.44 13.88
C ILE A 86 6.23 -11.87 14.82
N TYR A 87 7.31 -12.62 15.01
CA TYR A 87 8.40 -12.17 15.88
C TYR A 87 8.96 -10.82 15.42
N TYR A 88 9.26 -10.69 14.14
CA TYR A 88 9.84 -9.45 13.60
C TYR A 88 8.84 -8.30 13.66
N ARG A 89 7.58 -8.56 13.44
CA ARG A 89 6.54 -7.54 13.55
C ARG A 89 6.41 -7.03 14.97
N LEU A 90 6.40 -7.94 15.93
CA LEU A 90 6.32 -7.55 17.35
C LEU A 90 7.53 -6.75 17.76
N LYS A 91 8.72 -7.16 17.33
CA LYS A 91 9.95 -6.45 17.62
C LYS A 91 9.90 -5.02 17.10
N ALA A 92 9.47 -4.85 15.86
CA ALA A 92 9.34 -3.53 15.25
C ALA A 92 8.29 -2.67 15.96
N TYR A 93 7.16 -3.28 16.34
CA TYR A 93 6.08 -2.57 17.03
C TYR A 93 6.53 -2.09 18.41
N VAL A 94 7.22 -2.93 19.13
CA VAL A 94 7.76 -2.55 20.46
C VAL A 94 8.71 -1.37 20.31
N LYS A 95 9.59 -1.41 19.31
CA LYS A 95 10.52 -0.31 19.05
C LYS A 95 9.76 0.99 18.73
N TYR A 96 8.73 0.89 17.92
CA TYR A 96 7.89 2.04 17.59
C TYR A 96 7.26 2.64 18.84
N LEU A 97 6.72 1.81 19.73
CA LEU A 97 6.10 2.27 20.96
C LEU A 97 7.12 2.95 21.88
N GLN A 98 8.32 2.41 21.97
CA GLN A 98 9.38 3.04 22.77
C GLN A 98 9.69 4.44 22.28
N LEU A 99 9.84 4.59 20.95
CA LEU A 99 10.11 5.90 20.36
C LEU A 99 8.97 6.88 20.60
N TYR A 100 7.73 6.38 20.48
CA TYR A 100 6.55 7.22 20.70
C TYR A 100 6.47 7.70 22.15
N VAL A 101 6.71 6.81 23.11
CA VAL A 101 6.67 7.15 24.53
C VAL A 101 7.75 8.17 24.86
N GLU A 102 8.96 7.99 24.35
CA GLU A 102 10.06 8.94 24.57
C GLU A 102 9.71 10.32 24.03
N ALA A 103 9.17 10.39 22.81
CA ALA A 103 8.77 11.67 22.21
C ALA A 103 7.67 12.34 23.04
N THR A 104 6.68 11.57 23.48
CA THR A 104 5.60 12.10 24.30
C THR A 104 6.12 12.60 25.65
N TYR A 105 7.03 11.87 26.25
CA TYR A 105 7.62 12.26 27.52
C TYR A 105 8.38 13.58 27.40
N GLU A 106 9.16 13.73 26.34
CA GLU A 106 9.88 14.98 26.08
C GLU A 106 8.93 16.16 25.91
N ASP A 107 7.84 15.96 25.18
CA ASP A 107 6.83 16.99 25.01
C ASP A 107 6.22 17.40 26.35
N VAL A 108 5.90 16.43 27.20
CA VAL A 108 5.36 16.71 28.52
C VAL A 108 6.36 17.46 29.40
N SER A 109 7.64 17.10 29.32
CA SER A 109 8.66 17.74 30.12
C SER A 109 8.86 19.20 29.73
N LEU A 110 8.61 19.56 28.47
CA LEU A 110 8.67 20.94 28.01
C LEU A 110 7.59 21.81 28.65
N PHE A 111 6.45 21.22 28.98
CA PHE A 111 5.33 21.94 29.57
C PHE A 111 5.36 21.95 31.10
N SER A 112 6.20 21.15 31.70
CA SER A 112 6.22 21.01 33.17
C SER A 112 7.24 21.90 33.89
N SER A 113 7.96 22.71 33.15
CA SER A 113 8.95 23.61 33.73
C SER A 113 8.38 24.93 34.20
#